data_ccdd6e55f85da7a1114d9facc6259d2a
#
_entry.id   ccdd6e55f85da7a1114d9facc6259d2a
#
_cell.length_a   1.000
_cell.length_b   1.000
_cell.length_c   1.000
_cell.angle_alpha   90.00
_cell.angle_beta   90.00
_cell.angle_gamma   90.00
#
_symmetry.space_group_name_H-M   'P 1'
#
loop_
_entity.id
_entity.type
_entity.pdbx_description
1 polymer ?
#
loop_
_entity_poly.entity_id
_entity_poly.type
_entity_poly.pdbx_seq_one_letter_code
_entity_poly.pdbx_strand_id
1 'polypeptide(L)'
;GFDRSFVVADIPGLIEDAAEGAGLGIHFLKHLSRTRVLLHMIEVNPVDGSDPIHNYELIEKELGRYSQAIADKPRWLALSKADAASDVDVQLIVDQLETQAAAKAQKIFVISSVTGSGIDALIGDLGQFLLDQTEETQTRQKALEQRAGQEAHDYSLLLREARRKRRQIDEDDDHEVNVHYER
;
A
#
# COMPACT_ATOMS: atom_id res chain seq x y z
N GLY A 1 10.75 26.77 19.02
CA GLY A 1 10.04 25.90 18.12
C GLY A 1 11.02 24.94 17.49
N PHE A 2 10.80 23.64 17.65
CA PHE A 2 11.64 22.64 17.00
C PHE A 2 11.17 22.55 15.55
N ASP A 3 12.04 22.90 14.62
CA ASP A 3 11.82 22.78 13.19
C ASP A 3 12.02 21.29 12.78
N ARG A 4 11.04 20.47 13.19
CA ARG A 4 11.02 19.02 12.91
C ARG A 4 9.96 18.75 11.88
N SER A 5 10.35 18.72 10.62
CA SER A 5 9.47 18.38 9.52
C SER A 5 9.76 16.98 8.99
N PHE A 6 8.73 16.27 8.57
CA PHE A 6 8.83 15.03 7.80
C PHE A 6 7.90 15.12 6.60
N VAL A 7 8.16 14.29 5.62
CA VAL A 7 7.38 14.28 4.37
C VAL A 7 6.45 13.07 4.40
N VAL A 8 5.16 13.34 4.19
CA VAL A 8 4.15 12.31 3.91
C VAL A 8 3.91 12.32 2.41
N ALA A 9 4.03 11.16 1.78
CA ALA A 9 3.69 10.99 0.37
C ALA A 9 2.38 10.21 0.29
N ASP A 10 1.39 10.80 -0.37
CA ASP A 10 0.19 10.07 -0.75
C ASP A 10 0.50 9.18 -1.96
N ILE A 11 0.02 7.93 -1.90
CA ILE A 11 0.28 6.93 -2.91
C ILE A 11 -1.06 6.35 -3.34
N PRO A 12 -1.72 7.02 -4.32
CA PRO A 12 -3.02 6.59 -4.81
C PRO A 12 -2.94 5.29 -5.61
N GLY A 13 -3.99 4.49 -5.58
CA GLY A 13 -4.22 3.42 -6.56
C GLY A 13 -3.64 2.04 -6.22
N LEU A 14 -3.57 1.66 -4.93
CA LEU A 14 -3.31 0.25 -4.58
C LEU A 14 -4.52 -0.66 -4.81
N ILE A 15 -5.73 -0.14 -4.94
CA ILE A 15 -6.94 -0.92 -4.75
C ILE A 15 -7.52 -1.52 -6.03
N GLU A 16 -7.38 -0.94 -7.23
CA GLU A 16 -8.21 -1.42 -8.36
C GLU A 16 -7.50 -1.70 -9.69
N ASP A 17 -6.33 -1.15 -9.98
CA ASP A 17 -5.75 -1.23 -11.34
C ASP A 17 -4.39 -1.93 -11.43
N ALA A 18 -3.85 -2.44 -10.35
CA ALA A 18 -2.57 -3.14 -10.38
C ALA A 18 -2.65 -4.47 -11.16
N ALA A 19 -3.83 -5.09 -11.22
CA ALA A 19 -4.08 -6.32 -11.97
C ALA A 19 -4.20 -6.08 -13.48
N GLU A 20 -4.60 -4.89 -13.94
CA GLU A 20 -4.79 -4.58 -15.36
C GLU A 20 -3.56 -4.00 -16.07
N GLY A 21 -2.44 -3.93 -15.40
CA GLY A 21 -1.15 -3.74 -16.08
C GLY A 21 -0.86 -2.33 -16.59
N ALA A 22 -1.54 -1.28 -16.14
CA ALA A 22 -1.13 0.09 -16.41
C ALA A 22 0.13 0.44 -15.60
N GLY A 23 1.13 1.04 -16.23
CA GLY A 23 2.50 1.28 -15.74
C GLY A 23 2.71 2.05 -14.42
N LEU A 24 1.66 2.24 -13.62
CA LEU A 24 1.66 2.85 -12.28
C LEU A 24 2.45 2.04 -11.24
N GLY A 25 2.44 0.71 -11.33
CA GLY A 25 3.04 -0.17 -10.31
C GLY A 25 4.53 0.05 -10.07
N ILE A 26 5.31 0.43 -11.08
CA ILE A 26 6.78 0.55 -10.97
C ILE A 26 7.17 1.85 -10.26
N HIS A 27 6.56 2.96 -10.63
CA HIS A 27 6.81 4.26 -9.98
C HIS A 27 6.34 4.23 -8.53
N PHE A 28 5.21 3.58 -8.28
CA PHE A 28 4.64 3.32 -6.99
C PHE A 28 5.60 2.55 -6.07
N LEU A 29 6.10 1.40 -6.50
CA LEU A 29 7.03 0.57 -5.73
C LEU A 29 8.33 1.30 -5.39
N LYS A 30 8.83 2.15 -6.29
CA LYS A 30 9.99 3.01 -6.03
C LYS A 30 9.72 4.05 -4.94
N HIS A 31 8.51 4.57 -4.85
CA HIS A 31 8.14 5.48 -3.77
C HIS A 31 8.02 4.75 -2.43
N LEU A 32 7.31 3.62 -2.40
CA LEU A 32 7.21 2.78 -1.20
C LEU A 32 8.57 2.30 -0.71
N SER A 33 9.50 1.95 -1.61
CA SER A 33 10.83 1.51 -1.21
C SER A 33 11.61 2.56 -0.41
N ARG A 34 11.36 3.84 -0.63
CA ARG A 34 12.03 4.97 0.02
C ARG A 34 11.40 5.42 1.33
N THR A 35 10.22 4.94 1.67
CA THR A 35 9.54 5.31 2.92
C THR A 35 10.19 4.63 4.12
N ARG A 36 10.16 5.25 5.28
CA ARG A 36 10.65 4.68 6.55
C ARG A 36 9.57 3.87 7.26
N VAL A 37 8.32 4.29 7.10
CA VAL A 37 7.13 3.66 7.66
C VAL A 37 6.02 3.76 6.63
N LEU A 38 5.16 2.77 6.59
CA LEU A 38 3.95 2.78 5.79
C LEU A 38 2.76 3.07 6.70
N LEU A 39 2.01 4.11 6.38
CA LEU A 39 0.73 4.40 7.00
C LEU A 39 -0.37 3.84 6.12
N HIS A 40 -0.99 2.74 6.55
CA HIS A 40 -2.10 2.12 5.83
C HIS A 40 -3.40 2.76 6.30
N MET A 41 -4.03 3.48 5.40
CA MET A 41 -5.33 4.12 5.65
C MET A 41 -6.46 3.14 5.41
N ILE A 42 -7.33 2.97 6.41
CA ILE A 42 -8.50 2.08 6.34
C ILE A 42 -9.73 2.93 6.60
N GLU A 43 -10.67 2.95 5.68
CA GLU A 43 -11.94 3.65 5.88
C GLU A 43 -12.85 2.81 6.77
N VAL A 44 -13.38 3.40 7.85
CA VAL A 44 -14.25 2.70 8.81
C VAL A 44 -15.57 2.27 8.17
N ASN A 45 -16.12 3.11 7.30
CA ASN A 45 -17.40 2.86 6.63
C ASN A 45 -17.25 3.21 5.14
N PRO A 46 -16.69 2.28 4.32
CA PRO A 46 -16.49 2.50 2.90
C PRO A 46 -17.80 2.79 2.16
N VAL A 47 -17.75 3.77 1.25
CA VAL A 47 -18.94 4.22 0.49
C VAL A 47 -19.50 3.10 -0.41
N ASP A 48 -18.64 2.21 -0.88
CA ASP A 48 -18.99 1.05 -1.70
C ASP A 48 -19.57 -0.13 -0.89
N GLY A 49 -19.61 0.00 0.44
CA GLY A 49 -20.10 -1.04 1.35
C GLY A 49 -19.15 -2.22 1.53
N SER A 50 -17.90 -2.09 1.10
CA SER A 50 -16.88 -3.13 1.32
C SER A 50 -16.52 -3.25 2.80
N ASP A 51 -16.01 -4.43 3.19
CA ASP A 51 -15.56 -4.70 4.55
C ASP A 51 -14.18 -4.12 4.81
N PRO A 52 -13.99 -3.24 5.82
CA PRO A 52 -12.70 -2.65 6.15
C PRO A 52 -11.58 -3.65 6.43
N ILE A 53 -11.91 -4.77 7.05
CA ILE A 53 -10.96 -5.83 7.38
C ILE A 53 -10.53 -6.57 6.12
N HIS A 54 -11.50 -6.89 5.26
CA HIS A 54 -11.21 -7.51 3.97
C HIS A 54 -10.31 -6.61 3.10
N ASN A 55 -10.58 -5.31 3.07
CA ASN A 55 -9.76 -4.33 2.34
C ASN A 55 -8.33 -4.28 2.88
N TYR A 56 -8.17 -4.32 4.20
CA TYR A 56 -6.86 -4.43 4.84
C TYR A 56 -6.10 -5.68 4.36
N GLU A 57 -6.73 -6.86 4.43
CA GLU A 57 -6.12 -8.13 4.02
C GLU A 57 -5.72 -8.15 2.54
N LEU A 58 -6.56 -7.58 1.68
CA LEU A 58 -6.30 -7.51 0.24
C LEU A 58 -5.02 -6.72 -0.04
N ILE A 59 -4.87 -5.55 0.56
CA ILE A 59 -3.68 -4.71 0.41
C ILE A 59 -2.42 -5.40 0.96
N GLU A 60 -2.53 -6.06 2.12
CA GLU A 60 -1.42 -6.82 2.69
C GLU A 60 -0.94 -7.93 1.74
N LYS A 61 -1.87 -8.65 1.14
CA LYS A 61 -1.59 -9.70 0.16
C LYS A 61 -0.95 -9.14 -1.11
N GLU A 62 -1.41 -8.00 -1.58
CA GLU A 62 -0.84 -7.35 -2.75
C GLU A 62 0.58 -6.85 -2.50
N LEU A 63 0.83 -6.18 -1.38
CA LEU A 63 2.18 -5.74 -1.01
C LEU A 63 3.16 -6.92 -0.99
N GLY A 64 2.76 -8.07 -0.43
CA GLY A 64 3.57 -9.28 -0.42
C GLY A 64 3.84 -9.85 -1.81
N ARG A 65 2.92 -9.71 -2.75
CA ARG A 65 3.11 -10.13 -4.14
C ARG A 65 4.10 -9.24 -4.89
N TYR A 66 4.15 -7.95 -4.56
CA TYR A 66 5.03 -7.01 -5.23
C TYR A 66 6.46 -7.07 -4.72
N SER A 67 6.64 -7.09 -3.41
CA SER A 67 7.96 -7.08 -2.77
C SER A 67 7.86 -7.50 -1.31
N GLN A 68 8.56 -8.56 -0.95
CA GLN A 68 8.65 -8.98 0.44
C GLN A 68 9.32 -7.92 1.30
N ALA A 69 10.32 -7.21 0.77
CA ALA A 69 10.99 -6.14 1.49
C ALA A 69 10.07 -4.94 1.79
N ILE A 70 9.07 -4.67 0.93
CA ILE A 70 8.04 -3.67 1.21
C ILE A 70 7.03 -4.20 2.23
N ALA A 71 6.63 -5.47 2.11
CA ALA A 71 5.72 -6.11 3.06
C ALA A 71 6.30 -6.18 4.49
N ASP A 72 7.62 -6.26 4.62
CA ASP A 72 8.34 -6.32 5.89
C ASP A 72 8.62 -4.94 6.52
N LYS A 73 8.25 -3.83 5.85
CA LYS A 73 8.44 -2.48 6.39
C LYS A 73 7.57 -2.23 7.63
N PRO A 74 8.06 -1.38 8.57
CA PRO A 74 7.23 -0.90 9.67
C PRO A 74 5.90 -0.35 9.15
N ARG A 75 4.81 -0.81 9.73
CA ARG A 75 3.46 -0.44 9.31
C ARG A 75 2.65 0.08 10.48
N TRP A 76 1.95 1.16 10.22
CA TRP A 76 0.97 1.74 11.12
C TRP A 76 -0.39 1.77 10.41
N LEU A 77 -1.45 1.55 11.15
CA LEU A 77 -2.81 1.60 10.63
C LEU A 77 -3.49 2.87 11.09
N ALA A 78 -4.25 3.50 10.21
CA ALA A 78 -5.09 4.63 10.53
C ALA A 78 -6.51 4.37 10.05
N LEU A 79 -7.42 4.11 10.99
CA LEU A 79 -8.85 4.05 10.73
C LEU A 79 -9.35 5.47 10.49
N SER A 80 -9.69 5.76 9.25
CA SER A 80 -10.13 7.08 8.80
C SER A 80 -11.65 7.19 8.78
N LYS A 81 -12.15 8.43 8.75
CA LYS A 81 -13.58 8.76 8.77
C LYS A 81 -14.31 8.19 9.99
N ALA A 82 -13.66 8.17 11.14
CA ALA A 82 -14.24 7.65 12.37
C ALA A 82 -15.53 8.39 12.80
N ASP A 83 -15.69 9.63 12.36
CA ASP A 83 -16.92 10.42 12.54
C ASP A 83 -18.13 9.90 11.74
N ALA A 84 -17.93 9.00 10.77
CA ALA A 84 -18.99 8.41 9.95
C ALA A 84 -19.54 7.07 10.48
N ALA A 85 -19.08 6.62 11.65
CA ALA A 85 -19.52 5.37 12.29
C ALA A 85 -19.76 5.57 13.78
N SER A 86 -20.46 4.62 14.42
CA SER A 86 -20.63 4.64 15.88
C SER A 86 -19.32 4.23 16.58
N ASP A 87 -19.12 4.70 17.81
CA ASP A 87 -17.94 4.32 18.61
C ASP A 87 -17.86 2.78 18.81
N VAL A 88 -18.98 2.11 18.86
CA VAL A 88 -19.05 0.64 19.00
C VAL A 88 -18.54 -0.04 17.74
N ASP A 89 -18.96 0.42 16.56
CA ASP A 89 -18.51 -0.15 15.29
C ASP A 89 -17.01 0.11 15.06
N VAL A 90 -16.55 1.32 15.40
CA VAL A 90 -15.12 1.67 15.34
C VAL A 90 -14.31 0.73 16.24
N GLN A 91 -14.75 0.51 17.49
CA GLN A 91 -14.05 -0.36 18.43
C GLN A 91 -14.01 -1.82 17.94
N LEU A 92 -15.10 -2.34 17.36
CA LEU A 92 -15.12 -3.68 16.78
C LEU A 92 -14.08 -3.86 15.67
N ILE A 93 -13.92 -2.85 14.80
CA ILE A 93 -12.90 -2.87 13.75
C ILE A 93 -11.50 -2.82 14.34
N VAL A 94 -11.27 -1.98 15.36
CA VAL A 94 -9.98 -1.91 16.07
C VAL A 94 -9.61 -3.27 16.65
N ASP A 95 -10.52 -3.93 17.39
CA ASP A 95 -10.28 -5.23 18.03
C ASP A 95 -9.95 -6.32 17.00
N GLN A 96 -10.62 -6.30 15.85
CA GLN A 96 -10.33 -7.21 14.75
C GLN A 96 -8.95 -6.94 14.13
N LEU A 97 -8.60 -5.68 13.88
CA LEU A 97 -7.31 -5.29 13.36
C LEU A 97 -6.17 -5.59 14.33
N GLU A 98 -6.35 -5.37 15.64
CA GLU A 98 -5.37 -5.75 16.66
C GLU A 98 -5.07 -7.25 16.61
N THR A 99 -6.08 -8.07 16.39
CA THR A 99 -5.92 -9.53 16.29
C THR A 99 -5.22 -9.93 14.98
N GLN A 100 -5.66 -9.39 13.84
CA GLN A 100 -5.18 -9.80 12.53
C GLN A 100 -3.85 -9.16 12.15
N ALA A 101 -3.63 -7.91 12.55
CA ALA A 101 -2.45 -7.15 12.23
C ALA A 101 -1.34 -7.26 13.29
N ALA A 102 -1.56 -7.98 14.39
CA ALA A 102 -0.63 -8.08 15.53
C ALA A 102 0.83 -8.41 15.14
N ALA A 103 1.02 -9.19 14.08
CA ALA A 103 2.35 -9.57 13.61
C ALA A 103 3.04 -8.49 12.74
N LYS A 104 2.29 -7.52 12.21
CA LYS A 104 2.76 -6.56 11.18
C LYS A 104 2.57 -5.10 11.57
N ALA A 105 1.42 -4.76 12.15
CA ALA A 105 1.12 -3.39 12.54
C ALA A 105 1.74 -3.07 13.90
N GLN A 106 2.48 -1.97 13.97
CA GLN A 106 3.10 -1.50 15.21
C GLN A 106 2.15 -0.62 16.02
N LYS A 107 1.26 0.11 15.37
CA LYS A 107 0.29 1.03 16.00
C LYS A 107 -0.98 1.12 15.15
N ILE A 108 -2.11 1.32 15.84
CA ILE A 108 -3.41 1.61 15.24
C ILE A 108 -3.89 2.96 15.76
N PHE A 109 -4.33 3.82 14.86
CA PHE A 109 -4.89 5.13 15.16
C PHE A 109 -6.33 5.21 14.64
N VAL A 110 -7.21 5.81 15.40
CA VAL A 110 -8.55 6.17 14.98
C VAL A 110 -8.57 7.67 14.72
N ILE A 111 -8.87 8.06 13.48
CA ILE A 111 -8.77 9.46 13.06
C ILE A 111 -10.01 9.93 12.30
N SER A 112 -10.26 11.23 12.39
CA SER A 112 -11.22 11.94 11.55
C SER A 112 -10.59 13.24 11.04
N SER A 113 -10.52 13.39 9.74
CA SER A 113 -10.07 14.64 9.12
C SER A 113 -11.11 15.76 9.22
N VAL A 114 -12.38 15.41 9.44
CA VAL A 114 -13.49 16.37 9.59
C VAL A 114 -13.46 17.02 10.97
N THR A 115 -13.27 16.21 12.01
CA THR A 115 -13.25 16.71 13.40
C THR A 115 -11.86 17.04 13.90
N GLY A 116 -10.80 16.57 13.23
CA GLY A 116 -9.42 16.66 13.68
C GLY A 116 -9.04 15.62 14.75
N SER A 117 -9.98 14.76 15.16
CA SER A 117 -9.75 13.77 16.20
C SER A 117 -8.65 12.78 15.78
N GLY A 118 -7.73 12.46 16.72
CA GLY A 118 -6.65 11.50 16.55
C GLY A 118 -5.48 11.95 15.67
N ILE A 119 -5.60 13.04 14.91
CA ILE A 119 -4.57 13.48 13.96
C ILE A 119 -3.30 13.95 14.67
N ASP A 120 -3.43 14.77 15.70
CA ASP A 120 -2.28 15.28 16.45
C ASP A 120 -1.48 14.14 17.11
N ALA A 121 -2.16 13.14 17.63
CA ALA A 121 -1.52 11.95 18.20
C ALA A 121 -0.75 11.16 17.12
N LEU A 122 -1.37 10.92 15.98
CA LEU A 122 -0.73 10.24 14.84
C LEU A 122 0.53 10.99 14.38
N ILE A 123 0.42 12.31 14.17
CA ILE A 123 1.54 13.15 13.70
C ILE A 123 2.65 13.21 14.73
N GLY A 124 2.30 13.36 16.01
CA GLY A 124 3.25 13.38 17.12
C GLY A 124 4.05 12.08 17.23
N ASP A 125 3.36 10.95 17.16
CA ASP A 125 3.97 9.63 17.23
C ASP A 125 4.83 9.33 15.99
N LEU A 126 4.39 9.70 14.79
CA LEU A 126 5.20 9.59 13.57
C LEU A 126 6.49 10.42 13.67
N GLY A 127 6.38 11.65 14.15
CA GLY A 127 7.53 12.51 14.38
C GLY A 127 8.52 11.89 15.36
N GLN A 128 8.05 11.37 16.48
CA GLN A 128 8.88 10.72 17.48
C GLN A 128 9.54 9.45 16.93
N PHE A 129 8.78 8.57 16.26
CA PHE A 129 9.30 7.35 15.63
C PHE A 129 10.45 7.65 14.65
N LEU A 130 10.30 8.69 13.84
CA LEU A 130 11.32 9.07 12.86
C LEU A 130 12.58 9.65 13.49
N LEU A 131 12.47 10.21 14.69
CA LEU A 131 13.60 10.75 15.47
C LEU A 131 14.36 9.68 16.23
N ASP A 132 13.65 8.70 16.77
CA ASP A 132 14.24 7.65 17.62
C ASP A 132 15.07 6.63 16.80
N GLN A 133 15.17 6.82 15.49
CA GLN A 133 15.96 5.95 14.62
C GLN A 133 17.47 6.11 14.90
N THR A 134 18.05 5.11 15.52
CA THR A 134 19.50 5.00 15.73
C THR A 134 20.25 4.79 14.41
N GLU A 135 21.58 5.01 14.38
CA GLU A 135 22.41 4.76 13.19
C GLU A 135 22.29 3.32 12.69
N GLU A 136 22.17 2.36 13.59
CA GLU A 136 21.96 0.94 13.25
C GLU A 136 20.61 0.72 12.55
N THR A 137 19.54 1.33 13.07
CA THR A 137 18.22 1.30 12.46
C THR A 137 18.24 1.97 11.09
N GLN A 138 18.94 3.08 10.93
CA GLN A 138 19.09 3.77 9.64
C GLN A 138 19.86 2.91 8.62
N THR A 139 20.90 2.20 9.04
CA THR A 139 21.67 1.29 8.18
C THR A 139 20.80 0.13 7.71
N ARG A 140 20.07 -0.51 8.62
CA ARG A 140 19.10 -1.57 8.29
C ARG A 140 18.02 -1.09 7.34
N GLN A 141 17.51 0.12 7.57
CA GLN A 141 16.50 0.74 6.73
C GLN A 141 17.02 0.97 5.31
N LYS A 142 18.24 1.49 5.13
CA LYS A 142 18.86 1.67 3.80
C LYS A 142 19.02 0.34 3.07
N ALA A 143 19.40 -0.72 3.77
CA ALA A 143 19.50 -2.05 3.16
C ALA A 143 18.13 -2.57 2.68
N LEU A 144 17.07 -2.38 3.48
CA LEU A 144 15.70 -2.72 3.09
C LEU A 144 15.22 -1.90 1.89
N GLU A 145 15.54 -0.62 1.85
CA GLU A 145 15.20 0.27 0.72
C GLU A 145 15.86 -0.19 -0.58
N GLN A 146 17.14 -0.55 -0.52
CA GLN A 146 17.87 -1.06 -1.68
C GLN A 146 17.27 -2.37 -2.19
N ARG A 147 16.99 -3.30 -1.28
CA ARG A 147 16.36 -4.59 -1.61
C ARG A 147 14.97 -4.39 -2.21
N ALA A 148 14.12 -3.58 -1.58
CA ALA A 148 12.79 -3.26 -2.09
C ALA A 148 12.85 -2.58 -3.48
N GLY A 149 13.83 -1.71 -3.70
CA GLY A 149 14.08 -1.09 -5.00
C GLY A 149 14.46 -2.10 -6.09
N GLN A 150 15.28 -3.10 -5.75
CA GLN A 150 15.67 -4.17 -6.66
C GLN A 150 14.49 -5.08 -6.98
N GLU A 151 13.76 -5.56 -5.97
CA GLU A 151 12.58 -6.40 -6.14
C GLU A 151 11.50 -5.70 -7.00
N ALA A 152 11.28 -4.41 -6.77
CA ALA A 152 10.38 -3.60 -7.59
C ALA A 152 10.84 -3.48 -9.05
N HIS A 153 12.15 -3.36 -9.27
CA HIS A 153 12.73 -3.34 -10.62
C HIS A 153 12.52 -4.67 -11.33
N ASP A 154 12.85 -5.79 -10.67
CA ASP A 154 12.73 -7.13 -11.23
C ASP A 154 11.27 -7.48 -11.55
N TYR A 155 10.34 -7.14 -10.65
CA TYR A 155 8.91 -7.28 -10.91
C TYR A 155 8.46 -6.48 -12.13
N SER A 156 9.01 -5.28 -12.31
CA SER A 156 8.73 -4.44 -13.47
C SER A 156 9.15 -5.05 -14.79
N LEU A 157 10.29 -5.73 -14.80
CA LEU A 157 10.77 -6.44 -15.99
C LEU A 157 9.86 -7.61 -16.33
N LEU A 158 9.45 -8.41 -15.32
CA LEU A 158 8.52 -9.52 -15.51
C LEU A 158 7.18 -9.07 -16.11
N LEU A 159 6.64 -7.95 -15.63
CA LEU A 159 5.40 -7.39 -16.20
C LEU A 159 5.57 -6.93 -17.66
N ARG A 160 6.71 -6.33 -18.01
CA ARG A 160 6.99 -5.92 -19.39
C ARG A 160 7.09 -7.13 -20.32
N GLU A 161 7.75 -8.19 -19.89
CA GLU A 161 7.88 -9.43 -20.65
C GLU A 161 6.51 -10.12 -20.83
N ALA A 162 5.70 -10.20 -19.77
CA ALA A 162 4.36 -10.77 -19.85
C ALA A 162 3.46 -10.00 -20.84
N ARG A 163 3.55 -8.65 -20.84
CA ARG A 163 2.81 -7.82 -21.83
C ARG A 163 3.29 -8.05 -23.26
N ARG A 164 4.61 -8.17 -23.45
CA ARG A 164 5.17 -8.43 -24.78
C ARG A 164 4.70 -9.77 -25.34
N LYS A 165 4.66 -10.80 -24.47
CA LYS A 165 4.13 -12.13 -24.86
C LYS A 165 2.65 -12.09 -25.22
N ARG A 166 1.81 -11.36 -24.44
CA ARG A 166 0.38 -11.20 -24.77
C ARG A 166 0.18 -10.53 -26.12
N ARG A 167 0.87 -9.42 -26.41
CA ARG A 167 0.79 -8.75 -27.71
C ARG A 167 1.20 -9.63 -28.87
N GLN A 168 2.22 -10.47 -28.71
CA GLN A 168 2.63 -11.42 -29.76
C GLN A 168 1.54 -12.46 -30.01
N ILE A 169 0.85 -12.97 -28.98
CA ILE A 169 -0.24 -13.93 -29.12
C ILE A 169 -1.43 -13.28 -29.84
N ASP A 170 -1.80 -12.04 -29.46
CA ASP A 170 -2.90 -11.30 -30.10
C ASP A 170 -2.59 -10.99 -31.58
N GLU A 171 -1.33 -10.67 -31.94
CA GLU A 171 -0.91 -10.44 -33.33
C GLU A 171 -0.88 -11.72 -34.15
N ASP A 172 -0.54 -12.87 -33.56
CA ASP A 172 -0.55 -14.17 -34.22
C ASP A 172 -1.99 -14.67 -34.46
N ASP A 173 -2.93 -14.44 -33.54
CA ASP A 173 -4.35 -14.78 -33.68
C ASP A 173 -5.06 -13.94 -34.76
N ASP A 174 -4.70 -12.66 -34.93
CA ASP A 174 -5.26 -11.80 -36.00
C ASP A 174 -4.81 -12.22 -37.40
N HIS A 175 -3.75 -13.01 -37.55
CA HIS A 175 -3.28 -13.52 -38.85
C HIS A 175 -3.94 -14.81 -39.31
N GLU A 176 -4.67 -15.51 -38.43
CA GLU A 176 -5.38 -16.76 -38.79
C GLU A 176 -6.82 -16.56 -39.35
N VAL A 177 -7.36 -15.34 -39.34
CA VAL A 177 -8.69 -15.06 -39.87
C VAL A 177 -8.62 -14.80 -41.40
N ASN A 178 -8.37 -15.82 -42.18
CA ASN A 178 -8.59 -15.79 -43.63
C ASN A 178 -10.09 -16.01 -43.94
N VAL A 179 -10.84 -14.93 -44.08
CA VAL A 179 -12.23 -14.99 -44.56
C VAL A 179 -12.25 -15.27 -46.06
N HIS A 180 -12.46 -16.50 -46.45
CA HIS A 180 -12.79 -16.85 -47.83
C HIS A 180 -14.26 -16.49 -48.12
N TYR A 181 -14.47 -15.45 -48.90
CA TYR A 181 -15.77 -15.19 -49.55
C TYR A 181 -15.83 -16.02 -50.83
N GLU A 182 -16.63 -17.09 -50.87
CA GLU A 182 -17.08 -17.71 -52.12
C GLU A 182 -18.22 -16.87 -52.72
N ARG A 183 -18.11 -16.63 -54.04
CA ARG A 183 -19.11 -15.92 -54.83
C ARG A 183 -20.14 -16.93 -55.39
#